data_3cac1d5598c36b92083756859d3bceeb
#
_entry.id   3cac1d5598c36b92083756859d3bceeb
#
_cell.length_a   1.000
_cell.length_b   1.000
_cell.length_c   1.000
_cell.angle_alpha   90.00
_cell.angle_beta   90.00
_cell.angle_gamma   90.00
#
_symmetry.space_group_name_H-M   'P 1'
#
loop_
_entity.id
_entity.type
_entity.pdbx_description
1 polymer ?
#
loop_
_entity_poly.entity_id
_entity_poly.type
_entity_poly.pdbx_seq_one_letter_code
_entity_poly.pdbx_strand_id
1 'polypeptide(L)' 'MKQKLITEIRSILDFMEQFDTLLSEAREKGDEEWEDNLHAALSRAEYSLKDYIGLLLGDKQKQDDKLPF' A
#
# COMPACT_ATOMS: atom_id res chain seq x y z
N MET A 1 -6.81 1.04 18.33
CA MET A 1 -6.11 0.14 17.48
C MET A 1 -6.61 0.11 16.09
N LYS A 2 -7.86 -0.22 15.91
CA LYS A 2 -8.40 -0.25 14.57
C LYS A 2 -8.30 1.08 13.90
N GLN A 3 -8.46 2.13 14.67
CA GLN A 3 -8.41 3.46 14.13
C GLN A 3 -7.06 3.73 13.49
N LYS A 4 -6.02 3.29 14.14
CA LYS A 4 -4.69 3.50 13.63
C LYS A 4 -4.50 2.73 12.33
N LEU A 5 -5.01 1.51 12.27
CA LEU A 5 -4.91 0.73 11.06
C LEU A 5 -5.65 1.39 9.92
N ILE A 6 -6.82 1.90 10.21
CA ILE A 6 -7.61 2.57 9.20
C ILE A 6 -6.88 3.79 8.67
N THR A 7 -6.25 4.54 9.57
CA THR A 7 -5.51 5.72 9.17
C THR A 7 -4.35 5.34 8.26
N GLU A 8 -3.64 4.28 8.61
CA GLU A 8 -2.53 3.83 7.80
C GLU A 8 -3.00 3.37 6.42
N ILE A 9 -4.10 2.64 6.39
CA ILE A 9 -4.64 2.17 5.12
C ILE A 9 -5.04 3.36 4.26
N ARG A 10 -5.63 4.36 4.85
CA ARG A 10 -6.01 5.54 4.10
C ARG A 10 -4.81 6.26 3.53
N SER A 11 -3.74 6.36 4.30
CA SER A 11 -2.53 6.99 3.81
C SER A 11 -1.98 6.26 2.62
N ILE A 12 -2.00 4.93 2.68
CA ILE A 12 -1.51 4.14 1.58
C ILE A 12 -2.38 4.33 0.35
N LEU A 13 -3.68 4.33 0.54
CA LEU A 13 -4.59 4.53 -0.58
C LEU A 13 -4.40 5.91 -1.20
N ASP A 14 -4.18 6.92 -0.38
CA ASP A 14 -3.91 8.25 -0.87
C ASP A 14 -2.68 8.27 -1.74
N PHE A 15 -1.63 7.62 -1.28
CA PHE A 15 -0.40 7.56 -2.04
C PHE A 15 -0.64 6.87 -3.39
N MET A 16 -1.37 5.76 -3.37
CA MET A 16 -1.63 5.02 -4.59
C MET A 16 -2.44 5.86 -5.56
N GLU A 17 -3.32 6.68 -5.02
CA GLU A 17 -4.14 7.52 -5.85
C GLU A 17 -3.32 8.59 -6.54
N GLN A 18 -2.30 9.09 -5.87
CA GLN A 18 -1.44 10.12 -6.42
C GLN A 18 -0.28 9.56 -7.22
N PHE A 19 -0.13 8.26 -7.21
CA PHE A 19 1.02 7.62 -7.83
C PHE A 19 1.17 8.02 -9.30
N ASP A 20 0.08 7.98 -10.04
CA ASP A 20 0.12 8.30 -11.47
C ASP A 20 0.61 9.71 -11.69
N THR A 21 0.13 10.64 -10.90
CA THR A 21 0.54 12.03 -11.03
C THR A 21 2.02 12.19 -10.74
N LEU A 22 2.47 11.54 -9.67
CA LEU A 22 3.87 11.62 -9.29
C LEU A 22 4.75 10.98 -10.35
N LEU A 23 4.30 9.88 -10.88
CA LEU A 23 5.07 9.19 -11.91
C LEU A 23 5.17 10.03 -13.16
N SER A 24 4.10 10.68 -13.53
CA SER A 24 4.11 11.57 -14.68
C SER A 24 5.11 12.70 -14.47
N GLU A 25 5.14 13.25 -13.28
CA GLU A 25 6.07 14.32 -12.97
C GLU A 25 7.50 13.84 -13.09
N ALA A 26 7.78 12.67 -12.57
CA ALA A 26 9.12 12.13 -12.62
C ALA A 26 9.56 11.93 -14.06
N ARG A 27 8.66 11.45 -14.88
CA ARG A 27 8.97 11.23 -16.28
C ARG A 27 9.20 12.53 -17.02
N GLU A 28 8.39 13.51 -16.70
CA GLU A 28 8.51 14.80 -17.32
C GLU A 28 9.87 15.42 -17.03
N LYS A 29 10.36 15.21 -15.84
CA LYS A 29 11.65 15.74 -15.46
C LYS A 29 12.79 14.85 -15.87
N GLY A 30 12.49 13.68 -16.37
CA GLY A 30 13.53 12.75 -16.75
C GLY A 30 14.29 12.19 -15.56
N ASP A 31 13.66 12.17 -14.41
CA ASP A 31 14.30 11.72 -13.19
C ASP A 31 14.06 10.23 -13.01
N GLU A 32 14.94 9.43 -13.57
CA GLU A 32 14.78 7.98 -13.51
C GLU A 32 14.91 7.44 -12.11
N GLU A 33 15.73 8.09 -11.30
CA GLU A 33 15.90 7.63 -9.95
C GLU A 33 14.61 7.80 -9.17
N TRP A 34 13.97 8.94 -9.37
CA TRP A 34 12.69 9.20 -8.71
C TRP A 34 11.64 8.22 -9.19
N GLU A 35 11.65 7.93 -10.49
CA GLU A 35 10.72 6.99 -11.07
C GLU A 35 10.89 5.62 -10.44
N ASP A 36 12.13 5.17 -10.32
CA ASP A 36 12.41 3.87 -9.70
C ASP A 36 11.97 3.87 -8.24
N ASN A 37 12.23 4.97 -7.54
CA ASN A 37 11.83 5.06 -6.15
C ASN A 37 10.31 5.01 -6.00
N LEU A 38 9.60 5.61 -6.92
CA LEU A 38 8.14 5.58 -6.88
C LEU A 38 7.62 4.16 -7.06
N HIS A 39 8.21 3.42 -7.98
CA HIS A 39 7.80 2.05 -8.18
C HIS A 39 8.09 1.20 -6.95
N ALA A 40 9.24 1.42 -6.36
CA ALA A 40 9.60 0.67 -5.15
C ALA A 40 8.64 1.02 -4.02
N ALA A 41 8.28 2.30 -3.92
CA ALA A 41 7.37 2.73 -2.88
C ALA A 41 5.98 2.14 -3.11
N LEU A 42 5.56 2.04 -4.36
CA LEU A 42 4.27 1.45 -4.65
C LEU A 42 4.24 -0.01 -4.25
N SER A 43 5.30 -0.75 -4.54
CA SER A 43 5.37 -2.14 -4.14
C SER A 43 5.27 -2.29 -2.64
N ARG A 44 5.99 -1.45 -1.91
CA ARG A 44 5.93 -1.50 -0.46
C ARG A 44 4.55 -1.15 0.04
N ALA A 45 3.92 -0.17 -0.60
CA ALA A 45 2.58 0.24 -0.20
C ALA A 45 1.60 -0.91 -0.38
N GLU A 46 1.74 -1.63 -1.47
CA GLU A 46 0.86 -2.76 -1.73
C GLU A 46 1.03 -3.85 -0.70
N TYR A 47 2.27 -4.14 -0.35
CA TYR A 47 2.54 -5.14 0.67
C TYR A 47 1.99 -4.70 2.02
N SER A 48 2.22 -3.44 2.37
CA SER A 48 1.73 -2.94 3.64
C SER A 48 0.22 -2.96 3.69
N LEU A 49 -0.41 -2.62 2.58
CA LEU A 49 -1.86 -2.61 2.52
C LEU A 49 -2.41 -4.00 2.77
N LYS A 50 -1.80 -4.99 2.15
CA LYS A 50 -2.19 -6.36 2.36
C LYS A 50 -2.06 -6.75 3.82
N ASP A 51 -0.93 -6.40 4.41
CA ASP A 51 -0.69 -6.71 5.81
C ASP A 51 -1.71 -6.04 6.71
N TYR A 52 -1.97 -4.77 6.46
CA TYR A 52 -2.90 -4.03 7.31
C TYR A 52 -4.32 -4.56 7.17
N ILE A 53 -4.71 -4.92 5.97
CA ILE A 53 -6.03 -5.50 5.78
C ILE A 53 -6.10 -6.84 6.49
N GLY A 54 -5.03 -7.61 6.40
CA GLY A 54 -4.96 -8.88 7.12
C GLY A 54 -5.10 -8.70 8.61
N LEU A 55 -4.44 -7.67 9.14
CA LEU A 55 -4.55 -7.41 10.56
C LEU A 55 -5.95 -6.95 10.95
N LEU A 56 -6.57 -6.20 10.09
CA LEU A 56 -7.92 -5.73 10.36
C LEU A 56 -8.88 -6.91 10.43
N LEU A 57 -8.67 -7.90 9.62
CA LEU A 57 -9.47 -9.11 9.62
C LEU A 57 -8.79 -10.22 10.40
N GLY A 58 -7.75 -9.86 11.11
CA GLY A 58 -6.84 -10.83 11.64
C GLY A 58 -7.43 -11.88 12.51
N ASP A 59 -8.30 -11.49 13.38
CA ASP A 59 -8.90 -12.46 14.27
C ASP A 59 -9.57 -13.53 13.48
N LYS A 60 -10.26 -13.14 12.44
CA LYS A 60 -10.93 -14.11 11.64
C LYS A 60 -9.94 -14.97 10.92
N GLN A 61 -8.88 -14.36 10.47
CA GLN A 61 -7.89 -15.13 9.75
C GLN A 61 -7.27 -16.17 10.60
N LYS A 62 -7.04 -15.88 11.84
CA LYS A 62 -6.49 -16.85 12.71
C LYS A 62 -7.38 -18.02 12.82
N GLN A 63 -8.66 -17.79 12.88
CA GLN A 63 -9.58 -18.87 13.00
C GLN A 63 -9.73 -19.56 11.70
N ASP A 64 -9.53 -18.83 10.66
CA ASP A 64 -9.71 -19.39 9.34
C ASP A 64 -8.51 -20.04 8.81
N ASP A 65 -7.61 -20.36 9.65
CA ASP A 65 -6.51 -21.13 9.28
C ASP A 65 -6.87 -22.21 8.40
N LYS A 66 -8.00 -22.82 8.65
CA LYS A 66 -8.38 -23.94 7.91
C LYS A 66 -9.01 -23.58 6.63
N LEU A 67 -9.30 -22.35 6.38
CA LEU A 67 -9.94 -22.01 5.16
C LEU A 67 -8.96 -22.09 4.06
N PRO A 68 -9.33 -22.64 2.99
CA PRO A 68 -8.42 -22.83 1.92
C PRO A 68 -8.28 -21.56 1.24
N PHE A 69 -8.51 -20.60 1.37
CA PHE A 69 -8.22 -19.63 0.50
C PHE A 69 -7.00 -18.80 0.87
#